data_8311e753cf6d517793eab1c02aaa2ffd
#
_entry.id   8311e753cf6d517793eab1c02aaa2ffd
#
_cell.length_a   1.000
_cell.length_b   1.000
_cell.length_c   1.000
_cell.angle_alpha   90.00
_cell.angle_beta   90.00
_cell.angle_gamma   90.00
#
_symmetry.space_group_name_H-M   'P 1'
#
loop_
_entity.id
_entity.type
_entity.pdbx_description
1 polymer ?
#
loop_
_entity_poly.entity_id
_entity_poly.type
_entity_poly.pdbx_seq_one_letter_code
_entity_poly.pdbx_strand_id
1 'polypeptide(L)'
;MKNKKNNELAVCGFAAVKKLEKNHPEKITRLYFTAEQAPKFGGLCKKLAKNHGIYNQKPAEELQKLCGSVHHQGVVAMIQAPQIIPLDSDITDSWIKNGEDAVLLDRIGNANNFGAIVRSAAFFGIKNIIIPLDEAQSTITTSSYRVAEGGMEYVNIYSVQSSERLLQALSQKVLRIGTSLEAKKPVSFLGDYKKSDKKKPMLVILGNEEEGISEQIKKNCDELVIIPWAGMSEGVTQSLIDSLNVAQAASIIFYEMNA
;
A
#
# COMPACT_ATOMS: atom_id res chain seq x y z
N MET A 1 4.91 -10.05 -13.14
CA MET A 1 4.59 -11.44 -13.55
C MET A 1 5.11 -12.37 -12.46
N LYS A 2 4.27 -13.21 -11.85
CA LYS A 2 4.75 -14.25 -10.93
C LYS A 2 5.29 -15.42 -11.76
N ASN A 3 6.54 -15.79 -11.56
CA ASN A 3 7.03 -17.05 -12.10
C ASN A 3 6.44 -18.17 -11.23
N LYS A 4 5.30 -18.73 -11.68
CA LYS A 4 4.57 -19.79 -10.95
C LYS A 4 5.43 -21.02 -10.63
N LYS A 5 6.48 -21.27 -11.42
CA LYS A 5 7.37 -22.43 -11.25
C LYS A 5 8.34 -22.27 -10.08
N ASN A 6 8.73 -21.04 -9.73
CA ASN A 6 9.71 -20.76 -8.67
C ASN A 6 9.13 -19.89 -7.53
N ASN A 7 7.83 -19.56 -7.56
CA ASN A 7 7.18 -18.64 -6.62
C ASN A 7 7.92 -17.30 -6.45
N GLU A 8 8.40 -16.73 -7.56
CA GLU A 8 9.16 -15.48 -7.57
C GLU A 8 8.33 -14.32 -8.11
N LEU A 9 8.64 -13.14 -7.62
CA LEU A 9 8.12 -11.85 -8.07
C LEU A 9 9.24 -11.03 -8.70
N ALA A 10 8.96 -10.43 -9.86
CA ALA A 10 9.85 -9.46 -10.48
C ALA A 10 9.61 -8.07 -9.85
N VAL A 11 10.64 -7.47 -9.29
CA VAL A 11 10.67 -6.07 -8.86
C VAL A 11 11.42 -5.28 -9.93
N CYS A 12 10.76 -4.31 -10.55
CA CYS A 12 11.36 -3.50 -11.61
C CYS A 12 11.22 -1.99 -11.31
N GLY A 13 12.08 -1.22 -11.96
CA GLY A 13 12.22 0.22 -11.72
C GLY A 13 13.37 0.55 -10.76
N PHE A 14 14.13 1.58 -11.14
CA PHE A 14 15.37 1.92 -10.45
C PHE A 14 15.18 2.20 -8.95
N ALA A 15 14.20 3.04 -8.61
CA ALA A 15 13.92 3.40 -7.21
C ALA A 15 13.52 2.19 -6.38
N ALA A 16 12.62 1.32 -6.89
CA ALA A 16 12.17 0.13 -6.19
C ALA A 16 13.32 -0.84 -5.91
N VAL A 17 14.15 -1.14 -6.93
CA VAL A 17 15.29 -2.06 -6.78
C VAL A 17 16.36 -1.47 -5.85
N LYS A 18 16.63 -0.15 -5.91
CA LYS A 18 17.59 0.51 -5.00
C LYS A 18 17.14 0.51 -3.54
N LYS A 19 15.84 0.70 -3.28
CA LYS A 19 15.31 0.62 -1.91
C LYS A 19 15.36 -0.81 -1.38
N LEU A 20 15.02 -1.78 -2.22
CA LEU A 20 15.14 -3.20 -1.89
C LEU A 20 16.61 -3.59 -1.61
N GLU A 21 17.57 -3.16 -2.46
CA GLU A 21 19.01 -3.37 -2.25
C GLU A 21 19.48 -2.80 -0.91
N LYS A 22 18.99 -1.63 -0.53
CA LYS A 22 19.38 -0.93 0.69
C LYS A 22 18.83 -1.62 1.94
N ASN A 23 17.54 -1.96 1.94
CA ASN A 23 16.82 -2.40 3.13
C ASN A 23 16.83 -3.94 3.27
N HIS A 24 16.70 -4.66 2.17
CA HIS A 24 16.53 -6.12 2.15
C HIS A 24 17.33 -6.79 1.01
N PRO A 25 18.66 -6.59 0.92
CA PRO A 25 19.46 -7.20 -0.15
C PRO A 25 19.40 -8.73 -0.15
N GLU A 26 19.11 -9.34 1.00
CA GLU A 26 18.96 -10.79 1.19
C GLU A 26 17.74 -11.36 0.46
N LYS A 27 16.72 -10.56 0.21
CA LYS A 27 15.54 -10.98 -0.56
C LYS A 27 15.81 -11.13 -2.05
N ILE A 28 16.88 -10.48 -2.57
CA ILE A 28 17.21 -10.50 -4.00
C ILE A 28 17.91 -11.79 -4.34
N THR A 29 17.24 -12.65 -5.10
CA THR A 29 17.79 -13.95 -5.57
C THR A 29 18.51 -13.81 -6.89
N ARG A 30 18.01 -12.93 -7.78
CA ARG A 30 18.57 -12.68 -9.11
C ARG A 30 18.45 -11.20 -9.49
N LEU A 31 19.45 -10.70 -10.22
CA LEU A 31 19.46 -9.31 -10.70
C LEU A 31 19.77 -9.28 -12.21
N TYR A 32 18.97 -8.53 -12.94
CA TYR A 32 19.14 -8.30 -14.36
C TYR A 32 19.16 -6.80 -14.65
N PHE A 33 20.11 -6.34 -15.47
CA PHE A 33 20.27 -4.91 -15.75
C PHE A 33 20.84 -4.66 -17.13
N THR A 34 20.57 -3.48 -17.69
CA THR A 34 21.19 -3.02 -18.93
C THR A 34 22.64 -2.58 -18.70
N ALA A 35 23.44 -2.52 -19.77
CA ALA A 35 24.83 -2.04 -19.70
C ALA A 35 24.95 -0.68 -19.01
N GLU A 36 24.02 0.22 -19.28
CA GLU A 36 23.95 1.56 -18.70
C GLU A 36 23.76 1.56 -17.16
N GLN A 37 23.04 0.58 -16.64
CA GLN A 37 22.77 0.45 -15.21
C GLN A 37 23.85 -0.34 -14.46
N ALA A 38 24.68 -1.11 -15.14
CA ALA A 38 25.71 -1.99 -14.54
C ALA A 38 26.58 -1.29 -13.48
N PRO A 39 27.11 -0.06 -13.70
CA PRO A 39 27.97 0.61 -12.72
C PRO A 39 27.25 0.88 -11.39
N LYS A 40 25.91 1.06 -11.41
CA LYS A 40 25.12 1.43 -10.22
C LYS A 40 24.82 0.25 -9.29
N PHE A 41 25.03 -0.99 -9.76
CA PHE A 41 24.70 -2.23 -9.03
C PHE A 41 25.92 -3.11 -8.71
N GLY A 42 27.15 -2.61 -8.90
CA GLY A 42 28.37 -3.39 -8.66
C GLY A 42 28.49 -3.94 -7.22
N GLY A 43 28.03 -3.18 -6.22
CA GLY A 43 27.98 -3.64 -4.83
C GLY A 43 27.04 -4.82 -4.61
N LEU A 44 25.82 -4.74 -5.20
CA LEU A 44 24.85 -5.83 -5.13
C LEU A 44 25.33 -7.07 -5.89
N CYS A 45 25.95 -6.89 -7.06
CA CYS A 45 26.54 -8.00 -7.83
C CYS A 45 27.59 -8.76 -7.02
N LYS A 46 28.47 -8.05 -6.29
CA LYS A 46 29.47 -8.68 -5.39
C LYS A 46 28.81 -9.48 -4.25
N LYS A 47 27.72 -8.95 -3.65
CA LYS A 47 26.94 -9.67 -2.62
C LYS A 47 26.28 -10.92 -3.20
N LEU A 48 25.64 -10.82 -4.37
CA LEU A 48 25.03 -11.95 -5.05
C LEU A 48 26.06 -13.03 -5.40
N ALA A 49 27.21 -12.65 -5.96
CA ALA A 49 28.31 -13.60 -6.25
C ALA A 49 28.73 -14.38 -5.01
N LYS A 50 28.90 -13.71 -3.87
CA LYS A 50 29.28 -14.35 -2.60
C LYS A 50 28.22 -15.35 -2.10
N ASN A 51 26.95 -15.10 -2.40
CA ASN A 51 25.83 -15.94 -1.96
C ASN A 51 25.30 -16.88 -3.06
N HIS A 52 26.10 -17.14 -4.10
CA HIS A 52 25.74 -17.97 -5.25
C HIS A 52 24.47 -17.49 -6.00
N GLY A 53 24.11 -16.21 -5.85
CA GLY A 53 23.01 -15.57 -6.56
C GLY A 53 23.38 -15.27 -8.01
N ILE A 54 22.38 -15.08 -8.85
CA ILE A 54 22.55 -14.85 -10.29
C ILE A 54 22.45 -13.35 -10.60
N TYR A 55 23.38 -12.82 -11.39
CA TYR A 55 23.25 -11.49 -11.95
C TYR A 55 23.78 -11.49 -13.39
N ASN A 56 23.03 -10.84 -14.29
CA ASN A 56 23.39 -10.80 -15.70
C ASN A 56 23.00 -9.47 -16.34
N GLN A 57 23.86 -9.01 -17.24
CA GLN A 57 23.50 -7.93 -18.15
C GLN A 57 22.59 -8.47 -19.24
N LYS A 58 21.51 -7.76 -19.54
CA LYS A 58 20.48 -8.12 -20.51
C LYS A 58 20.03 -6.88 -21.30
N PRO A 59 19.63 -7.01 -22.57
CA PRO A 59 19.01 -5.95 -23.31
C PRO A 59 17.62 -5.61 -22.76
N ALA A 60 17.11 -4.40 -23.04
CA ALA A 60 15.86 -3.89 -22.50
C ALA A 60 14.65 -4.79 -22.81
N GLU A 61 14.61 -5.38 -24.00
CA GLU A 61 13.53 -6.27 -24.46
C GLU A 61 13.45 -7.57 -23.61
N GLU A 62 14.59 -8.08 -23.14
CA GLU A 62 14.61 -9.23 -22.25
C GLU A 62 14.14 -8.85 -20.84
N LEU A 63 14.53 -7.66 -20.35
CA LEU A 63 14.03 -7.15 -19.07
C LEU A 63 12.51 -6.94 -19.09
N GLN A 64 11.98 -6.41 -20.20
CA GLN A 64 10.54 -6.28 -20.41
C GLN A 64 9.82 -7.64 -20.33
N LYS A 65 10.37 -8.67 -20.96
CA LYS A 65 9.80 -10.03 -20.90
C LYS A 65 9.84 -10.61 -19.47
N LEU A 66 10.88 -10.31 -18.70
CA LEU A 66 11.02 -10.79 -17.34
C LEU A 66 10.00 -10.15 -16.37
N CYS A 67 9.76 -8.84 -16.48
CA CYS A 67 8.86 -8.14 -15.56
C CYS A 67 7.46 -7.84 -16.14
N GLY A 68 7.25 -8.06 -17.45
CA GLY A 68 5.98 -7.76 -18.11
C GLY A 68 5.67 -6.27 -18.24
N SER A 69 6.69 -5.39 -18.17
CA SER A 69 6.52 -3.94 -18.22
C SER A 69 7.64 -3.25 -18.97
N VAL A 70 7.31 -2.25 -19.77
CA VAL A 70 8.28 -1.36 -20.45
C VAL A 70 8.94 -0.37 -19.48
N HIS A 71 8.34 -0.16 -18.29
CA HIS A 71 8.79 0.83 -17.33
C HIS A 71 9.83 0.28 -16.34
N HIS A 72 10.66 -0.69 -16.76
CA HIS A 72 11.67 -1.30 -15.89
C HIS A 72 12.90 -0.43 -15.61
N GLN A 73 13.08 0.68 -16.33
CA GLN A 73 14.19 1.63 -16.12
C GLN A 73 15.58 0.94 -16.17
N GLY A 74 15.72 -0.10 -16.98
CA GLY A 74 16.96 -0.82 -17.17
C GLY A 74 17.36 -1.78 -16.04
N VAL A 75 16.48 -2.10 -15.09
CA VAL A 75 16.78 -3.04 -14.00
C VAL A 75 15.56 -3.85 -13.56
N VAL A 76 15.80 -5.12 -13.26
CA VAL A 76 14.82 -6.08 -12.70
C VAL A 76 15.52 -6.95 -11.66
N ALA A 77 15.01 -6.95 -10.44
CA ALA A 77 15.39 -7.88 -9.38
C ALA A 77 14.30 -8.95 -9.22
N MET A 78 14.72 -10.19 -9.02
CA MET A 78 13.80 -11.28 -8.66
C MET A 78 13.90 -11.51 -7.17
N ILE A 79 12.75 -11.61 -6.52
CA ILE A 79 12.63 -11.92 -5.10
C ILE A 79 11.68 -13.11 -4.91
N GLN A 80 11.78 -13.82 -3.79
CA GLN A 80 10.69 -14.70 -3.40
C GLN A 80 9.40 -13.89 -3.29
N ALA A 81 8.30 -14.41 -3.84
CA ALA A 81 7.03 -13.68 -3.79
C ALA A 81 6.66 -13.43 -2.31
N PRO A 82 6.47 -12.16 -1.90
CA PRO A 82 6.11 -11.86 -0.53
C PRO A 82 4.82 -12.59 -0.14
N GLN A 83 4.84 -13.19 1.04
CA GLN A 83 3.63 -13.77 1.63
C GLN A 83 2.91 -12.66 2.41
N ILE A 84 1.61 -12.51 2.15
CA ILE A 84 0.77 -11.62 2.94
C ILE A 84 0.40 -12.38 4.21
N ILE A 85 0.78 -11.83 5.35
CA ILE A 85 0.60 -12.46 6.66
C ILE A 85 -0.86 -12.30 7.07
N PRO A 86 -1.56 -13.37 7.48
CA PRO A 86 -2.87 -13.24 8.10
C PRO A 86 -2.79 -12.35 9.34
N LEU A 87 -3.72 -11.40 9.45
CA LEU A 87 -3.82 -10.54 10.62
C LEU A 87 -4.44 -11.32 11.78
N ASP A 88 -3.76 -11.37 12.91
CA ASP A 88 -4.21 -12.00 14.15
C ASP A 88 -4.36 -10.99 15.30
N SER A 89 -4.79 -11.49 16.46
CA SER A 89 -4.97 -10.68 17.67
C SER A 89 -3.65 -10.14 18.21
N ASP A 90 -2.56 -10.89 18.15
CA ASP A 90 -1.27 -10.50 18.73
C ASP A 90 -0.70 -9.31 17.95
N ILE A 91 -0.85 -9.32 16.62
CA ILE A 91 -0.45 -8.21 15.75
C ILE A 91 -1.31 -6.97 16.06
N THR A 92 -2.64 -7.11 16.13
CA THR A 92 -3.53 -5.97 16.40
C THR A 92 -3.32 -5.40 17.81
N ASP A 93 -3.13 -6.23 18.82
CA ASP A 93 -2.87 -5.78 20.19
C ASP A 93 -1.51 -5.06 20.31
N SER A 94 -0.51 -5.47 19.50
CA SER A 94 0.76 -4.75 19.37
C SER A 94 0.57 -3.35 18.79
N TRP A 95 -0.23 -3.17 17.73
CA TRP A 95 -0.51 -1.83 17.18
C TRP A 95 -1.18 -0.93 18.20
N ILE A 96 -2.19 -1.47 18.90
CA ILE A 96 -2.97 -0.73 19.88
C ILE A 96 -2.06 -0.27 21.02
N LYS A 97 -1.23 -1.17 21.53
CA LYS A 97 -0.26 -0.87 22.59
C LYS A 97 0.75 0.20 22.16
N ASN A 98 1.19 0.17 20.91
CA ASN A 98 2.17 1.11 20.36
C ASN A 98 1.54 2.43 19.86
N GLY A 99 0.21 2.56 19.87
CA GLY A 99 -0.49 3.72 19.31
C GLY A 99 -0.33 3.84 17.79
N GLU A 100 -0.16 2.72 17.07
CA GLU A 100 0.05 2.72 15.62
C GLU A 100 -1.28 2.72 14.88
N ASP A 101 -1.40 3.64 13.93
CA ASP A 101 -2.55 3.72 13.03
C ASP A 101 -2.45 2.65 11.93
N ALA A 102 -3.60 2.28 11.37
CA ALA A 102 -3.72 1.29 10.32
C ALA A 102 -4.72 1.74 9.23
N VAL A 103 -4.60 1.12 8.06
CA VAL A 103 -5.50 1.37 6.93
C VAL A 103 -6.05 0.04 6.42
N LEU A 104 -7.36 -0.04 6.25
CA LEU A 104 -8.04 -1.15 5.58
C LEU A 104 -8.44 -0.72 4.16
N LEU A 105 -8.03 -1.50 3.17
CA LEU A 105 -8.37 -1.27 1.77
C LEU A 105 -9.50 -2.22 1.37
N ASP A 106 -10.70 -1.66 1.17
CA ASP A 106 -11.88 -2.45 0.82
C ASP A 106 -12.06 -2.53 -0.69
N ARG A 107 -11.68 -3.65 -1.30
CA ARG A 107 -11.87 -3.97 -2.73
C ARG A 107 -11.16 -2.99 -3.69
N ILE A 108 -9.95 -2.57 -3.36
CA ILE A 108 -9.10 -1.79 -4.26
C ILE A 108 -8.52 -2.71 -5.34
N GLY A 109 -9.20 -2.81 -6.49
CA GLY A 109 -8.86 -3.79 -7.54
C GLY A 109 -7.64 -3.43 -8.39
N ASN A 110 -7.33 -2.15 -8.54
CA ASN A 110 -6.25 -1.68 -9.40
C ASN A 110 -4.89 -1.76 -8.71
N ALA A 111 -3.96 -2.56 -9.28
CA ALA A 111 -2.61 -2.74 -8.74
C ALA A 111 -1.78 -1.44 -8.72
N ASN A 112 -2.03 -0.50 -9.63
CA ASN A 112 -1.34 0.79 -9.60
C ASN A 112 -1.86 1.66 -8.47
N ASN A 113 -3.18 1.70 -8.23
CA ASN A 113 -3.75 2.40 -7.08
C ASN A 113 -3.25 1.79 -5.77
N PHE A 114 -3.24 0.47 -5.64
CA PHE A 114 -2.67 -0.20 -4.48
C PHE A 114 -1.20 0.20 -4.25
N GLY A 115 -0.36 0.17 -5.30
CA GLY A 115 1.04 0.59 -5.22
C GLY A 115 1.21 2.07 -4.83
N ALA A 116 0.37 2.97 -5.36
CA ALA A 116 0.39 4.39 -5.02
C ALA A 116 -0.05 4.65 -3.57
N ILE A 117 -1.06 3.92 -3.08
CA ILE A 117 -1.48 3.97 -1.67
C ILE A 117 -0.34 3.52 -0.76
N VAL A 118 0.32 2.40 -1.07
CA VAL A 118 1.49 1.91 -0.32
C VAL A 118 2.62 2.96 -0.29
N ARG A 119 2.89 3.61 -1.42
CA ARG A 119 3.88 4.70 -1.48
C ARG A 119 3.53 5.86 -0.55
N SER A 120 2.28 6.31 -0.59
CA SER A 120 1.80 7.39 0.28
C SER A 120 1.81 6.98 1.74
N ALA A 121 1.38 5.76 2.07
CA ALA A 121 1.42 5.21 3.43
C ALA A 121 2.85 5.21 3.98
N ALA A 122 3.81 4.70 3.21
CA ALA A 122 5.23 4.71 3.59
C ALA A 122 5.78 6.14 3.79
N PHE A 123 5.37 7.09 2.93
CA PHE A 123 5.79 8.50 3.04
C PHE A 123 5.27 9.15 4.33
N PHE A 124 4.01 8.90 4.67
CA PHE A 124 3.37 9.45 5.86
C PHE A 124 3.55 8.60 7.11
N GLY A 125 4.34 7.52 7.07
CA GLY A 125 4.63 6.69 8.25
C GLY A 125 3.51 5.75 8.69
N ILE A 126 2.48 5.54 7.86
CA ILE A 126 1.45 4.53 8.07
C ILE A 126 2.03 3.16 7.76
N LYS A 127 2.28 2.37 8.79
CA LYS A 127 2.99 1.09 8.65
C LYS A 127 2.09 -0.09 8.33
N ASN A 128 0.83 -0.06 8.76
CA ASN A 128 -0.04 -1.22 8.79
C ASN A 128 -1.14 -1.07 7.74
N ILE A 129 -1.08 -1.88 6.69
CA ILE A 129 -2.07 -1.94 5.61
C ILE A 129 -2.75 -3.31 5.67
N ILE A 130 -4.08 -3.31 5.67
CA ILE A 130 -4.89 -4.51 5.74
C ILE A 130 -5.67 -4.63 4.44
N ILE A 131 -5.69 -5.83 3.87
CA ILE A 131 -6.49 -6.15 2.69
C ILE A 131 -7.38 -7.36 2.96
N PRO A 132 -8.64 -7.36 2.50
CA PRO A 132 -9.47 -8.56 2.53
C PRO A 132 -8.95 -9.60 1.55
N LEU A 133 -9.17 -10.88 1.84
CA LEU A 133 -8.98 -12.00 0.91
C LEU A 133 -10.18 -12.08 -0.04
N ASP A 134 -10.29 -11.11 -0.93
CA ASP A 134 -11.36 -10.95 -1.91
C ASP A 134 -10.74 -10.91 -3.32
N GLU A 135 -11.38 -11.53 -4.31
CA GLU A 135 -10.90 -11.54 -5.70
C GLU A 135 -10.87 -10.12 -6.30
N ALA A 136 -11.77 -9.23 -5.85
CA ALA A 136 -11.79 -7.84 -6.26
C ALA A 136 -10.63 -7.00 -5.68
N GLN A 137 -9.93 -7.52 -4.66
CA GLN A 137 -8.84 -6.81 -4.01
C GLN A 137 -7.49 -7.06 -4.71
N SER A 138 -6.79 -6.00 -5.06
CA SER A 138 -5.40 -6.09 -5.56
C SER A 138 -4.44 -6.50 -4.44
N THR A 139 -3.41 -7.22 -4.84
CA THR A 139 -2.37 -7.73 -3.94
C THR A 139 -0.98 -7.25 -4.37
N ILE A 140 0.07 -7.80 -3.74
CA ILE A 140 1.46 -7.53 -4.11
C ILE A 140 1.76 -8.14 -5.49
N THR A 141 2.02 -7.27 -6.47
CA THR A 141 2.34 -7.62 -7.86
C THR A 141 3.56 -6.83 -8.33
N THR A 142 4.12 -7.19 -9.48
CA THR A 142 5.19 -6.40 -10.14
C THR A 142 4.75 -4.94 -10.36
N SER A 143 3.50 -4.71 -10.78
CA SER A 143 2.95 -3.37 -10.98
C SER A 143 2.89 -2.57 -9.68
N SER A 144 2.31 -3.14 -8.62
CA SER A 144 2.19 -2.45 -7.34
C SER A 144 3.56 -2.16 -6.72
N TYR A 145 4.51 -3.10 -6.80
CA TYR A 145 5.88 -2.88 -6.36
C TYR A 145 6.56 -1.72 -7.08
N ARG A 146 6.42 -1.67 -8.41
CA ARG A 146 6.99 -0.60 -9.25
C ARG A 146 6.41 0.76 -8.87
N VAL A 147 5.08 0.86 -8.76
CA VAL A 147 4.39 2.12 -8.45
C VAL A 147 4.66 2.58 -7.02
N ALA A 148 4.83 1.66 -6.09
CA ALA A 148 5.20 1.97 -4.71
C ALA A 148 6.62 2.58 -4.58
N GLU A 149 7.46 2.48 -5.61
CA GLU A 149 8.81 3.06 -5.68
C GLU A 149 9.65 2.82 -4.41
N GLY A 150 9.56 1.61 -3.87
CA GLY A 150 10.26 1.18 -2.67
C GLY A 150 9.47 1.38 -1.37
N GLY A 151 8.25 1.90 -1.41
CA GLY A 151 7.36 2.00 -0.25
C GLY A 151 7.02 0.63 0.36
N MET A 152 7.02 -0.44 -0.46
CA MET A 152 6.78 -1.81 -0.01
C MET A 152 7.75 -2.28 1.10
N GLU A 153 8.93 -1.68 1.21
CA GLU A 153 9.93 -2.04 2.21
C GLU A 153 9.72 -1.35 3.57
N TYR A 154 8.69 -0.51 3.69
CA TYR A 154 8.42 0.30 4.89
C TYR A 154 7.04 0.06 5.47
N VAL A 155 6.24 -0.81 4.85
CA VAL A 155 4.89 -1.14 5.31
C VAL A 155 4.74 -2.64 5.52
N ASN A 156 3.86 -3.01 6.43
CA ASN A 156 3.39 -4.37 6.63
C ASN A 156 2.04 -4.52 5.95
N ILE A 157 1.89 -5.55 5.13
CA ILE A 157 0.62 -5.85 4.46
C ILE A 157 0.07 -7.13 5.05
N TYR A 158 -1.11 -7.01 5.64
CA TYR A 158 -1.82 -8.11 6.30
C TYR A 158 -3.08 -8.48 5.54
N SER A 159 -3.53 -9.72 5.66
CA SER A 159 -4.79 -10.17 5.10
C SER A 159 -5.81 -10.53 6.16
N VAL A 160 -7.09 -10.32 5.84
CA VAL A 160 -8.22 -10.74 6.67
C VAL A 160 -9.25 -11.49 5.83
N GLN A 161 -9.91 -12.45 6.44
CA GLN A 161 -11.00 -13.22 5.80
C GLN A 161 -12.28 -12.37 5.66
N SER A 162 -12.50 -11.44 6.58
CA SER A 162 -13.68 -10.57 6.59
C SER A 162 -13.33 -9.23 7.23
N SER A 163 -13.48 -8.17 6.46
CA SER A 163 -13.34 -6.79 6.94
C SER A 163 -14.37 -6.48 8.03
N GLU A 164 -15.59 -6.96 7.89
CA GLU A 164 -16.65 -6.75 8.87
C GLU A 164 -16.29 -7.36 10.25
N ARG A 165 -15.86 -8.63 10.27
CA ARG A 165 -15.46 -9.29 11.52
C ARG A 165 -14.26 -8.59 12.17
N LEU A 166 -13.31 -8.12 11.38
CA LEU A 166 -12.19 -7.32 11.89
C LEU A 166 -12.70 -6.06 12.58
N LEU A 167 -13.58 -5.29 11.92
CA LEU A 167 -14.12 -4.05 12.49
C LEU A 167 -14.90 -4.30 13.78
N GLN A 168 -15.67 -5.39 13.85
CA GLN A 168 -16.36 -5.80 15.07
C GLN A 168 -15.38 -6.15 16.20
N ALA A 169 -14.33 -6.92 15.91
CA ALA A 169 -13.33 -7.32 16.89
C ALA A 169 -12.50 -6.14 17.44
N LEU A 170 -12.33 -5.08 16.63
CA LEU A 170 -11.62 -3.85 16.99
C LEU A 170 -12.53 -2.77 17.59
N SER A 171 -13.84 -3.05 17.76
CA SER A 171 -14.77 -2.15 18.42
C SER A 171 -14.25 -1.74 19.80
N GLN A 172 -14.34 -0.46 20.12
CA GLN A 172 -13.83 0.17 21.35
C GLN A 172 -12.29 0.13 21.54
N LYS A 173 -11.54 -0.63 20.74
CA LYS A 173 -10.08 -0.72 20.82
C LYS A 173 -9.39 0.35 19.96
N VAL A 174 -9.92 0.63 18.77
CA VAL A 174 -9.46 1.65 17.83
C VAL A 174 -10.61 2.56 17.41
N LEU A 175 -10.32 3.73 16.86
CA LEU A 175 -11.32 4.57 16.19
C LEU A 175 -11.44 4.12 14.73
N ARG A 176 -12.59 3.55 14.35
CA ARG A 176 -12.86 3.01 13.01
C ARG A 176 -13.52 4.09 12.15
N ILE A 177 -12.82 4.54 11.11
CA ILE A 177 -13.22 5.70 10.30
C ILE A 177 -13.39 5.28 8.84
N GLY A 178 -14.61 5.33 8.35
CA GLY A 178 -14.91 5.07 6.94
C GLY A 178 -14.83 6.33 6.10
N THR A 179 -14.44 6.19 4.82
CA THR A 179 -14.50 7.28 3.84
C THR A 179 -15.78 7.17 3.03
N SER A 180 -16.53 8.27 2.89
CA SER A 180 -17.80 8.28 2.14
C SER A 180 -18.09 9.67 1.62
N LEU A 181 -18.61 9.75 0.39
CA LEU A 181 -19.10 11.01 -0.21
C LEU A 181 -20.36 11.53 0.48
N GLU A 182 -21.08 10.68 1.22
CA GLU A 182 -22.29 11.02 1.98
C GLU A 182 -21.98 11.52 3.40
N ALA A 183 -20.70 11.47 3.80
CA ALA A 183 -20.31 11.90 5.13
C ALA A 183 -20.46 13.42 5.29
N LYS A 184 -20.80 13.85 6.51
CA LYS A 184 -20.91 15.27 6.86
C LYS A 184 -19.62 15.81 7.53
N LYS A 185 -18.82 14.93 8.08
CA LYS A 185 -17.63 15.27 8.84
C LYS A 185 -16.44 15.41 7.87
N PRO A 186 -15.74 16.55 7.83
CA PRO A 186 -14.61 16.74 6.95
C PRO A 186 -13.41 15.88 7.38
N VAL A 187 -12.53 15.56 6.45
CA VAL A 187 -11.32 14.76 6.70
C VAL A 187 -10.35 15.41 7.71
N SER A 188 -10.38 16.73 7.87
CA SER A 188 -9.60 17.45 8.91
C SER A 188 -9.90 16.99 10.33
N PHE A 189 -11.06 16.34 10.54
CA PHE A 189 -11.39 15.68 11.81
C PHE A 189 -10.28 14.71 12.26
N LEU A 190 -9.55 14.08 11.33
CA LEU A 190 -8.47 13.13 11.67
C LEU A 190 -7.33 13.83 12.40
N GLY A 191 -6.90 14.99 11.91
CA GLY A 191 -5.87 15.82 12.56
C GLY A 191 -6.32 16.37 13.92
N ASP A 192 -7.58 16.83 14.01
CA ASP A 192 -8.15 17.30 15.27
C ASP A 192 -8.23 16.16 16.30
N TYR A 193 -8.63 14.96 15.87
CA TYR A 193 -8.65 13.78 16.74
C TYR A 193 -7.24 13.38 17.20
N LYS A 194 -6.24 13.44 16.31
CA LYS A 194 -4.84 13.14 16.64
C LYS A 194 -4.28 14.05 17.73
N LYS A 195 -4.73 15.30 17.79
CA LYS A 195 -4.33 16.30 18.79
C LYS A 195 -5.11 16.20 20.10
N SER A 196 -6.21 15.42 20.12
CA SER A 196 -7.05 15.27 21.30
C SER A 196 -6.42 14.37 22.36
N ASP A 197 -6.88 14.48 23.61
CA ASP A 197 -6.44 13.62 24.72
C ASP A 197 -6.99 12.19 24.66
N LYS A 198 -7.95 11.92 23.78
CA LYS A 198 -8.61 10.61 23.62
C LYS A 198 -7.92 9.75 22.55
N LYS A 199 -6.67 9.38 22.78
CA LYS A 199 -5.83 8.73 21.76
C LYS A 199 -6.03 7.22 21.70
N LYS A 200 -7.04 6.77 20.96
CA LYS A 200 -7.02 5.42 20.39
C LYS A 200 -6.35 5.49 19.00
N PRO A 201 -5.63 4.44 18.58
CA PRO A 201 -5.18 4.34 17.21
C PRO A 201 -6.36 4.45 16.23
N MET A 202 -6.12 5.01 15.06
CA MET A 202 -7.12 5.09 14.00
C MET A 202 -6.99 3.89 13.06
N LEU A 203 -8.13 3.32 12.67
CA LEU A 203 -8.25 2.41 11.54
C LEU A 203 -9.10 3.11 10.49
N VAL A 204 -8.45 3.60 9.42
CA VAL A 204 -9.15 4.26 8.33
C VAL A 204 -9.46 3.27 7.22
N ILE A 205 -10.68 3.29 6.70
CA ILE A 205 -11.16 2.39 5.65
C ILE A 205 -11.31 3.18 4.35
N LEU A 206 -10.58 2.75 3.32
CA LEU A 206 -10.67 3.27 1.96
C LEU A 206 -11.43 2.27 1.09
N GLY A 207 -12.49 2.73 0.44
CA GLY A 207 -13.34 1.90 -0.39
C GLY A 207 -12.92 1.86 -1.85
N ASN A 208 -13.60 0.99 -2.61
CA ASN A 208 -13.53 0.91 -4.06
C ASN A 208 -13.86 2.26 -4.72
N GLU A 209 -13.25 2.51 -5.88
CA GLU A 209 -13.36 3.79 -6.60
C GLU A 209 -14.79 4.08 -7.10
N GLU A 210 -15.57 3.05 -7.43
CA GLU A 210 -16.91 3.17 -7.98
C GLU A 210 -17.99 3.06 -6.91
N GLU A 211 -17.86 2.06 -6.02
CA GLU A 211 -18.89 1.71 -5.04
C GLU A 211 -18.62 2.31 -3.64
N GLY A 212 -17.39 2.80 -3.39
CA GLY A 212 -16.98 3.20 -2.06
C GLY A 212 -16.87 2.02 -1.09
N ILE A 213 -17.05 2.27 0.20
CA ILE A 213 -17.14 1.24 1.23
C ILE A 213 -18.56 0.67 1.31
N SER A 214 -18.68 -0.65 1.56
CA SER A 214 -19.98 -1.30 1.63
C SER A 214 -20.83 -0.82 2.82
N GLU A 215 -22.15 -0.98 2.73
CA GLU A 215 -23.08 -0.62 3.82
C GLU A 215 -22.77 -1.40 5.12
N GLN A 216 -22.31 -2.65 5.01
CA GLN A 216 -21.90 -3.43 6.17
C GLN A 216 -20.66 -2.81 6.85
N ILE A 217 -19.72 -2.30 6.07
CA ILE A 217 -18.54 -1.61 6.58
C ILE A 217 -18.93 -0.27 7.19
N LYS A 218 -19.77 0.54 6.53
CA LYS A 218 -20.27 1.82 7.06
C LYS A 218 -20.90 1.65 8.45
N LYS A 219 -21.74 0.62 8.63
CA LYS A 219 -22.40 0.32 9.92
C LYS A 219 -21.44 -0.07 11.05
N ASN A 220 -20.26 -0.55 10.72
CA ASN A 220 -19.22 -0.93 11.68
C ASN A 220 -18.17 0.18 11.90
N CYS A 221 -18.30 1.33 11.26
CA CYS A 221 -17.47 2.51 11.51
C CYS A 221 -18.04 3.31 12.70
N ASP A 222 -17.13 3.91 13.48
CA ASP A 222 -17.50 4.85 14.53
C ASP A 222 -17.77 6.24 13.94
N GLU A 223 -17.07 6.58 12.85
CA GLU A 223 -17.18 7.85 12.15
C GLU A 223 -17.09 7.64 10.63
N LEU A 224 -17.73 8.54 9.89
CA LEU A 224 -17.56 8.66 8.45
C LEU A 224 -17.01 10.05 8.13
N VAL A 225 -16.01 10.12 7.23
CA VAL A 225 -15.38 11.37 6.81
C VAL A 225 -15.42 11.54 5.30
N ILE A 226 -15.42 12.81 4.88
CA ILE A 226 -15.38 13.22 3.48
C ILE A 226 -14.20 14.16 3.23
N ILE A 227 -13.59 14.06 2.05
CA ILE A 227 -12.69 15.09 1.54
C ILE A 227 -13.59 16.18 0.92
N PRO A 228 -13.62 17.40 1.48
CA PRO A 228 -14.48 18.44 0.95
C PRO A 228 -14.06 18.85 -0.47
N TRP A 229 -15.03 19.03 -1.35
CA TRP A 229 -14.80 19.60 -2.69
C TRP A 229 -14.93 21.12 -2.68
N ALA A 230 -14.50 21.75 -3.79
CA ALA A 230 -14.58 23.21 -3.94
C ALA A 230 -16.04 23.70 -3.85
N GLY A 231 -16.27 24.70 -3.02
CA GLY A 231 -17.59 25.30 -2.80
C GLY A 231 -18.52 24.52 -1.86
N MET A 232 -18.13 23.37 -1.33
CA MET A 232 -18.95 22.61 -0.39
C MET A 232 -19.33 23.43 0.85
N SER A 233 -18.41 24.23 1.40
CA SER A 233 -18.65 25.14 2.52
C SER A 233 -19.55 26.32 2.16
N GLU A 234 -19.70 26.64 0.87
CA GLU A 234 -20.54 27.71 0.32
C GLU A 234 -21.93 27.22 -0.09
N GLY A 235 -22.26 25.97 0.24
CA GLY A 235 -23.56 25.38 -0.07
C GLY A 235 -23.67 24.72 -1.45
N VAL A 236 -22.55 24.54 -2.17
CA VAL A 236 -22.54 23.72 -3.39
C VAL A 236 -22.83 22.27 -3.04
N THR A 237 -23.95 21.75 -3.52
CA THR A 237 -24.47 20.42 -3.12
C THR A 237 -23.85 19.27 -3.90
N GLN A 238 -23.14 19.54 -4.99
CA GLN A 238 -22.52 18.50 -5.83
C GLN A 238 -21.15 18.94 -6.32
N SER A 239 -20.19 18.02 -6.32
CA SER A 239 -18.87 18.21 -6.93
C SER A 239 -18.99 18.28 -8.47
N LEU A 240 -18.03 18.97 -9.11
CA LEU A 240 -17.89 18.97 -10.58
C LEU A 240 -17.45 17.63 -11.16
N ILE A 241 -16.86 16.78 -10.34
CA ILE A 241 -16.46 15.39 -10.67
C ILE A 241 -16.97 14.48 -9.56
N ASP A 242 -17.31 13.24 -9.89
CA ASP A 242 -17.97 12.32 -8.96
C ASP A 242 -17.09 11.99 -7.75
N SER A 243 -15.79 11.73 -7.95
CA SER A 243 -14.88 11.38 -6.88
C SER A 243 -13.40 11.64 -7.24
N LEU A 244 -12.54 11.66 -6.25
CA LEU A 244 -11.09 11.56 -6.45
C LEU A 244 -10.70 10.10 -6.70
N ASN A 245 -9.61 9.90 -7.47
CA ASN A 245 -8.95 8.60 -7.49
C ASN A 245 -8.55 8.19 -6.07
N VAL A 246 -8.76 6.93 -5.71
CA VAL A 246 -8.56 6.44 -4.33
C VAL A 246 -7.13 6.64 -3.82
N ALA A 247 -6.12 6.57 -4.66
CA ALA A 247 -4.73 6.81 -4.23
C ALA A 247 -4.46 8.30 -3.93
N GLN A 248 -5.13 9.22 -4.63
CA GLN A 248 -5.10 10.65 -4.32
C GLN A 248 -5.85 10.94 -3.03
N ALA A 249 -7.04 10.36 -2.86
CA ALA A 249 -7.81 10.45 -1.62
C ALA A 249 -6.99 9.91 -0.43
N ALA A 250 -6.32 8.76 -0.58
CA ALA A 250 -5.46 8.18 0.43
C ALA A 250 -4.34 9.15 0.85
N SER A 251 -3.72 9.86 -0.09
CA SER A 251 -2.64 10.81 0.22
C SER A 251 -3.12 11.98 1.09
N ILE A 252 -4.31 12.51 0.81
CA ILE A 252 -4.95 13.57 1.61
C ILE A 252 -5.28 13.04 3.01
N ILE A 253 -5.88 11.86 3.09
CA ILE A 253 -6.26 11.22 4.35
C ILE A 253 -5.04 10.95 5.22
N PHE A 254 -3.95 10.41 4.65
CA PHE A 254 -2.72 10.12 5.41
C PHE A 254 -2.01 11.40 5.87
N TYR A 255 -2.09 12.48 5.09
CA TYR A 255 -1.64 13.80 5.53
C TYR A 255 -2.42 14.24 6.80
N GLU A 256 -3.74 14.20 6.75
CA GLU A 256 -4.59 14.57 7.89
C GLU A 256 -4.41 13.66 9.12
N MET A 257 -4.14 12.36 8.93
CA MET A 257 -3.81 11.43 10.02
C MET A 257 -2.53 11.82 10.76
N ASN A 258 -1.65 12.65 10.16
CA ASN A 258 -0.38 13.09 10.74
C ASN A 258 -0.33 14.60 11.04
N ALA A 259 -1.35 15.35 10.65
CA ALA A 259 -1.44 16.80 10.92
C ALA A 259 -1.81 17.05 12.39
#